data_faa1887d208cab63cb7049d84587d310
#
_entry.id   faa1887d208cab63cb7049d84587d310
#
_cell.length_a   1.000
_cell.length_b   1.000
_cell.length_c   1.000
_cell.angle_alpha   90.00
_cell.angle_beta   90.00
_cell.angle_gamma   90.00
#
_symmetry.space_group_name_H-M   'P 1'
#
loop_
_entity.id
_entity.type
_entity.pdbx_description
1 polymer ?
#
loop_
_entity_poly.entity_id
_entity_poly.type
_entity_poly.pdbx_seq_one_letter_code
_entity_poly.pdbx_strand_id
1 'polypeptide(L)'
;MPTSGEPKPTESSIRDIEGYLSQIWTDAHDSWNDKVRYYNGTYDVWPSELRDLRPSFRPPVGAAKVDGAVDSLLASEPLINRVPETRQDKTKADVVETWLRGIFDTASSHEPISIWRQSKQNLMLLGTTVIEGPILLETAPPEDPARKPGASEDEWRQAKTRWDFERSNWMPIRLRVPSPTTVLLEPFSKRPEVAVKRAQWYAKDILAMMDKRRNRRYATSEVGIYKGTTNPYERIPCVEYWSRDWHAMMHPGGLLYVEENAWGFVPFSHCFTGWGQTYSSSQSGPTEEDRSVQVKALSRGILDGIMDTIKLYAQATSGVQQALMAMSYMKRGTTQDAADMAQQLAGDIVGGINRSDLWWMDTPNFPNWGFQAQEEYRRIIEEGTFSSVLVGVRPEGVSTVGSHALLRKDAGSRFNPVMEQLSSMATIVGENILRLVDGLGESMWANGERVGSNQIKGNYAVNVRFESSDPVVRFQELEQARQDVLQGLMSRETYYAIKGQEDATGEDRRILEDTVMKSPEVQALLGMVVKQGLGLGDLEAAVQQAQGPQVLGPNGQPARPTSPPGEPPQTVPIPQGSPQEAESLEEGMRKLYRGGP
;
A
#
# COMPACT_ATOMS: atom_id res chain seq x y z
N MET A 1 25.42 11.58 23.72
CA MET A 1 25.57 11.27 25.15
C MET A 1 24.18 11.24 25.75
N PRO A 2 23.77 10.22 26.48
CA PRO A 2 22.47 10.20 27.14
C PRO A 2 22.37 11.38 28.11
N THR A 3 21.36 12.20 27.92
CA THR A 3 21.17 13.46 28.68
C THR A 3 20.08 13.36 29.73
N SER A 4 19.36 12.24 29.80
CA SER A 4 18.18 12.11 30.67
C SER A 4 18.46 11.44 32.01
N GLY A 5 19.58 10.73 32.18
CA GLY A 5 19.90 10.03 33.43
C GLY A 5 18.95 8.87 33.75
N GLU A 6 18.28 8.30 32.78
CA GLU A 6 17.45 7.12 32.98
C GLU A 6 18.29 5.96 33.53
N PRO A 7 17.87 5.30 34.64
CA PRO A 7 18.64 4.22 35.21
C PRO A 7 18.72 3.05 34.22
N LYS A 8 19.86 2.36 34.21
CA LYS A 8 20.06 1.17 33.40
C LYS A 8 18.97 0.13 33.67
N PRO A 9 18.28 -0.37 32.64
CA PRO A 9 17.20 -1.32 32.84
C PRO A 9 17.71 -2.66 33.36
N THR A 10 16.96 -3.20 34.32
CA THR A 10 17.16 -4.53 34.88
C THR A 10 16.14 -5.50 34.28
N GLU A 11 16.35 -6.82 34.41
CA GLU A 11 15.38 -7.82 34.01
C GLU A 11 14.00 -7.58 34.64
N SER A 12 13.96 -7.24 35.95
CA SER A 12 12.71 -6.95 36.64
C SER A 12 12.02 -5.73 36.06
N SER A 13 12.75 -4.62 35.87
CA SER A 13 12.16 -3.40 35.31
C SER A 13 11.59 -3.59 33.92
N ILE A 14 12.25 -4.39 33.07
CA ILE A 14 11.74 -4.71 31.72
C ILE A 14 10.45 -5.53 31.82
N ARG A 15 10.39 -6.54 32.71
CA ARG A 15 9.19 -7.36 32.93
C ARG A 15 8.02 -6.54 33.47
N ASP A 16 8.29 -5.63 34.39
CA ASP A 16 7.27 -4.74 34.98
C ASP A 16 6.67 -3.82 33.89
N ILE A 17 7.52 -3.23 33.05
CA ILE A 17 7.09 -2.40 31.90
C ILE A 17 6.33 -3.24 30.88
N GLU A 18 6.82 -4.43 30.54
CA GLU A 18 6.13 -5.36 29.63
C GLU A 18 4.74 -5.72 30.16
N GLY A 19 4.63 -6.03 31.46
CA GLY A 19 3.37 -6.35 32.14
C GLY A 19 2.39 -5.17 32.09
N TYR A 20 2.86 -3.98 32.45
CA TYR A 20 2.08 -2.75 32.40
C TYR A 20 1.55 -2.45 30.98
N LEU A 21 2.43 -2.44 29.97
CA LEU A 21 2.02 -2.20 28.60
C LEU A 21 1.08 -3.30 28.08
N SER A 22 1.35 -4.56 28.44
CA SER A 22 0.46 -5.67 28.07
C SER A 22 -0.96 -5.49 28.60
N GLN A 23 -1.09 -5.01 29.84
CA GLN A 23 -2.38 -4.74 30.45
C GLN A 23 -3.14 -3.63 29.72
N ILE A 24 -2.46 -2.55 29.34
CA ILE A 24 -3.06 -1.46 28.56
C ILE A 24 -3.58 -1.93 27.19
N TRP A 25 -2.92 -2.90 26.55
CA TRP A 25 -3.29 -3.40 25.23
C TRP A 25 -4.23 -4.61 25.24
N THR A 26 -4.60 -5.16 26.42
CA THR A 26 -5.36 -6.42 26.52
C THR A 26 -6.67 -6.40 25.75
N ASP A 27 -7.53 -5.40 25.97
CA ASP A 27 -8.84 -5.33 25.33
C ASP A 27 -8.75 -5.11 23.82
N ALA A 28 -7.70 -4.41 23.37
CA ALA A 28 -7.42 -4.23 21.95
C ALA A 28 -6.98 -5.55 21.31
N HIS A 29 -6.08 -6.31 21.97
CA HIS A 29 -5.62 -7.62 21.49
C HIS A 29 -6.75 -8.62 21.34
N ASP A 30 -7.68 -8.66 22.31
CA ASP A 30 -8.85 -9.54 22.24
C ASP A 30 -9.74 -9.16 21.03
N SER A 31 -10.00 -7.88 20.84
CA SER A 31 -10.74 -7.38 19.68
C SER A 31 -10.03 -7.72 18.35
N TRP A 32 -8.70 -7.62 18.30
CA TRP A 32 -7.94 -7.94 17.09
C TRP A 32 -8.00 -9.41 16.71
N ASN A 33 -7.96 -10.30 17.71
CA ASN A 33 -8.13 -11.74 17.47
C ASN A 33 -9.47 -12.05 16.80
N ASP A 34 -10.54 -11.42 17.25
CA ASP A 34 -11.84 -11.55 16.62
C ASP A 34 -11.85 -10.98 15.19
N LYS A 35 -11.31 -9.78 14.97
CA LYS A 35 -11.21 -9.17 13.64
C LYS A 35 -10.46 -10.05 12.65
N VAL A 36 -9.34 -10.65 13.08
CA VAL A 36 -8.55 -11.60 12.27
C VAL A 36 -9.38 -12.85 11.93
N ARG A 37 -10.20 -13.35 12.87
CA ARG A 37 -11.10 -14.49 12.58
C ARG A 37 -12.15 -14.14 11.54
N TYR A 38 -12.73 -12.93 11.58
CA TYR A 38 -13.68 -12.45 10.57
C TYR A 38 -13.00 -12.21 9.21
N TYR A 39 -11.80 -11.69 9.20
CA TYR A 39 -11.01 -11.52 7.97
C TYR A 39 -10.69 -12.87 7.31
N ASN A 40 -10.24 -13.86 8.09
CA ASN A 40 -9.86 -15.18 7.60
C ASN A 40 -11.07 -16.12 7.37
N GLY A 41 -12.30 -15.69 7.69
CA GLY A 41 -13.48 -16.55 7.58
C GLY A 41 -13.49 -17.72 8.57
N THR A 42 -12.79 -17.61 9.70
CA THR A 42 -12.69 -18.66 10.73
C THR A 42 -13.58 -18.42 11.95
N TYR A 43 -14.46 -17.42 11.89
CA TYR A 43 -15.42 -17.11 12.95
C TYR A 43 -16.54 -18.15 13.05
N ASP A 44 -17.14 -18.26 14.24
CA ASP A 44 -18.24 -19.18 14.51
C ASP A 44 -19.58 -18.58 14.06
N VAL A 45 -20.18 -19.18 13.02
CA VAL A 45 -21.47 -18.74 12.48
C VAL A 45 -22.59 -19.05 13.48
N TRP A 46 -22.57 -20.23 14.06
CA TRP A 46 -23.59 -20.70 15.00
C TRP A 46 -23.05 -20.75 16.44
N PRO A 47 -23.90 -20.61 17.45
CA PRO A 47 -23.56 -20.96 18.83
C PRO A 47 -23.03 -22.40 18.93
N SER A 48 -22.29 -22.71 20.01
CA SER A 48 -21.65 -24.02 20.22
C SER A 48 -22.63 -25.19 20.09
N GLU A 49 -23.85 -25.03 20.59
CA GLU A 49 -24.89 -26.07 20.61
C GLU A 49 -25.44 -26.41 19.22
N LEU A 50 -25.34 -25.50 18.28
CA LEU A 50 -25.87 -25.63 16.92
C LEU A 50 -24.78 -25.84 15.86
N ARG A 51 -23.50 -25.77 16.23
CA ARG A 51 -22.35 -25.78 15.31
C ARG A 51 -22.30 -27.08 14.50
N ASP A 52 -22.49 -28.21 15.16
CA ASP A 52 -22.41 -29.52 14.52
C ASP A 52 -23.73 -29.94 13.84
N LEU A 53 -24.82 -29.26 14.17
CA LEU A 53 -26.16 -29.58 13.66
C LEU A 53 -26.52 -28.80 12.39
N ARG A 54 -25.82 -27.69 12.12
CA ARG A 54 -26.15 -26.80 11.00
C ARG A 54 -24.95 -26.55 10.10
N PRO A 55 -25.13 -26.56 8.78
CA PRO A 55 -24.07 -26.16 7.85
C PRO A 55 -23.67 -24.73 8.08
N SER A 56 -22.37 -24.44 8.00
CA SER A 56 -21.80 -23.11 8.19
C SER A 56 -21.20 -22.62 6.87
N PHE A 57 -21.86 -21.67 6.24
CA PHE A 57 -21.31 -20.93 5.11
C PHE A 57 -20.73 -19.60 5.61
N ARG A 58 -19.48 -19.35 5.29
CA ARG A 58 -18.74 -18.16 5.72
C ARG A 58 -18.37 -17.34 4.49
N PRO A 59 -19.22 -16.39 4.07
CA PRO A 59 -18.89 -15.54 2.93
C PRO A 59 -17.64 -14.69 3.26
N PRO A 60 -16.69 -14.50 2.31
CA PRO A 60 -15.43 -13.78 2.53
C PRO A 60 -15.62 -12.24 2.55
N VAL A 61 -16.69 -11.77 3.20
CA VAL A 61 -17.05 -10.34 3.24
C VAL A 61 -16.01 -9.54 4.00
N GLY A 62 -15.48 -10.07 5.13
CA GLY A 62 -14.48 -9.38 5.94
C GLY A 62 -13.22 -9.09 5.14
N ALA A 63 -12.65 -10.09 4.46
CA ALA A 63 -11.49 -9.92 3.60
C ALA A 63 -11.79 -8.94 2.45
N ALA A 64 -12.90 -9.13 1.73
CA ALA A 64 -13.28 -8.28 0.60
C ALA A 64 -13.39 -6.79 1.00
N LYS A 65 -13.90 -6.49 2.20
CA LYS A 65 -14.02 -5.10 2.68
C LYS A 65 -12.68 -4.52 3.10
N VAL A 66 -11.83 -5.28 3.78
CA VAL A 66 -10.49 -4.82 4.19
C VAL A 66 -9.60 -4.61 2.95
N ASP A 67 -9.50 -5.63 2.08
CA ASP A 67 -8.63 -5.58 0.91
C ASP A 67 -9.14 -4.53 -0.10
N GLY A 68 -10.45 -4.44 -0.30
CA GLY A 68 -11.05 -3.41 -1.14
C GLY A 68 -10.75 -1.99 -0.65
N ALA A 69 -10.75 -1.75 0.67
CA ALA A 69 -10.37 -0.47 1.24
C ALA A 69 -8.87 -0.17 0.99
N VAL A 70 -8.00 -1.15 1.19
CA VAL A 70 -6.56 -1.00 0.97
C VAL A 70 -6.24 -0.71 -0.49
N ASP A 71 -6.83 -1.48 -1.41
CA ASP A 71 -6.49 -1.40 -2.84
C ASP A 71 -7.15 -0.20 -3.54
N SER A 72 -8.37 0.17 -3.16
CA SER A 72 -9.12 1.22 -3.86
C SER A 72 -8.96 2.61 -3.24
N LEU A 73 -8.81 2.69 -1.91
CA LEU A 73 -8.89 3.95 -1.18
C LEU A 73 -7.55 4.44 -0.67
N LEU A 74 -6.65 3.50 -0.41
CA LEU A 74 -5.35 3.80 0.16
C LEU A 74 -4.21 3.48 -0.82
N ALA A 75 -4.50 3.39 -2.11
CA ALA A 75 -3.55 2.96 -3.14
C ALA A 75 -2.38 3.92 -3.39
N SER A 76 -2.37 5.10 -2.76
CA SER A 76 -1.32 6.11 -2.99
C SER A 76 0.03 5.73 -2.39
N GLU A 77 1.10 6.13 -3.07
CA GLU A 77 2.45 6.15 -2.54
C GLU A 77 2.69 7.41 -1.72
N PRO A 78 3.69 7.40 -0.79
CA PRO A 78 4.00 8.59 0.00
C PRO A 78 4.63 9.68 -0.87
N LEU A 79 4.07 10.87 -0.81
CA LEU A 79 4.68 12.09 -1.34
C LEU A 79 5.51 12.72 -0.22
N ILE A 80 6.79 12.92 -0.48
CA ILE A 80 7.74 13.43 0.50
C ILE A 80 8.09 14.85 0.11
N ASN A 81 7.93 15.78 1.03
CA ASN A 81 8.33 17.16 0.87
C ASN A 81 9.20 17.58 2.05
N ARG A 82 10.38 18.06 1.79
CA ARG A 82 11.23 18.67 2.80
C ARG A 82 11.06 20.19 2.78
N VAL A 83 10.82 20.77 3.94
CA VAL A 83 10.72 22.22 4.08
C VAL A 83 12.12 22.82 4.15
N PRO A 84 12.58 23.61 3.14
CA PRO A 84 13.86 24.29 3.20
C PRO A 84 13.84 25.40 4.27
N GLU A 85 14.91 25.57 5.03
CA GLU A 85 15.03 26.65 6.01
C GLU A 85 15.14 28.02 5.34
N THR A 86 15.89 28.08 4.26
CA THR A 86 16.08 29.31 3.47
C THR A 86 15.85 29.01 1.99
N ARG A 87 15.57 30.06 1.23
CA ARG A 87 15.38 29.93 -0.23
C ARG A 87 16.62 29.39 -0.95
N GLN A 88 17.81 29.57 -0.38
CA GLN A 88 19.07 29.07 -0.93
C GLN A 88 19.28 27.57 -0.66
N ASP A 89 18.58 26.98 0.31
CA ASP A 89 18.68 25.57 0.67
C ASP A 89 17.71 24.68 -0.12
N LYS A 90 16.96 25.23 -1.09
CA LYS A 90 15.99 24.47 -1.89
C LYS A 90 16.64 23.27 -2.57
N THR A 91 17.78 23.46 -3.27
CA THR A 91 18.49 22.35 -3.97
C THR A 91 18.93 21.25 -3.00
N LYS A 92 19.35 21.61 -1.78
CA LYS A 92 19.71 20.61 -0.76
C LYS A 92 18.48 19.88 -0.22
N ALA A 93 17.36 20.59 -0.10
CA ALA A 93 16.09 19.99 0.29
C ALA A 93 15.64 18.95 -0.75
N ASP A 94 15.72 19.27 -2.04
CA ASP A 94 15.36 18.39 -3.15
C ASP A 94 16.24 17.11 -3.17
N VAL A 95 17.56 17.24 -2.92
CA VAL A 95 18.48 16.10 -2.81
C VAL A 95 18.09 15.17 -1.65
N VAL A 96 17.80 15.75 -0.48
CA VAL A 96 17.41 14.96 0.70
C VAL A 96 16.03 14.31 0.48
N GLU A 97 15.12 14.97 -0.20
CA GLU A 97 13.80 14.44 -0.55
C GLU A 97 13.93 13.21 -1.47
N THR A 98 14.70 13.35 -2.57
CA THR A 98 14.97 12.25 -3.51
C THR A 98 15.65 11.05 -2.80
N TRP A 99 16.61 11.35 -1.93
CA TRP A 99 17.29 10.34 -1.14
C TRP A 99 16.35 9.63 -0.16
N LEU A 100 15.51 10.37 0.58
CA LEU A 100 14.58 9.79 1.55
C LEU A 100 13.51 8.94 0.86
N ARG A 101 13.05 9.35 -0.33
CA ARG A 101 12.18 8.53 -1.19
C ARG A 101 12.86 7.21 -1.52
N GLY A 102 14.12 7.25 -1.95
CA GLY A 102 14.91 6.04 -2.23
C GLY A 102 15.03 5.11 -1.02
N ILE A 103 15.15 5.65 0.21
CA ILE A 103 15.13 4.82 1.43
C ILE A 103 13.79 4.12 1.61
N PHE A 104 12.67 4.82 1.46
CA PHE A 104 11.34 4.21 1.59
C PHE A 104 11.06 3.17 0.51
N ASP A 105 11.43 3.44 -0.75
CA ASP A 105 11.24 2.53 -1.88
C ASP A 105 12.08 1.26 -1.71
N THR A 106 13.35 1.43 -1.32
CA THR A 106 14.25 0.29 -1.07
C THR A 106 13.76 -0.53 0.13
N ALA A 107 13.30 0.13 1.22
CA ALA A 107 12.72 -0.56 2.37
C ALA A 107 11.47 -1.38 1.96
N SER A 108 10.60 -0.79 1.13
CA SER A 108 9.41 -1.48 0.63
C SER A 108 9.74 -2.66 -0.28
N SER A 109 10.79 -2.57 -1.10
CA SER A 109 11.18 -3.63 -2.03
C SER A 109 11.87 -4.83 -1.36
N HIS A 110 12.47 -4.63 -0.18
CA HIS A 110 13.14 -5.70 0.58
C HIS A 110 12.18 -6.51 1.46
N GLU A 111 11.00 -6.00 1.75
CA GLU A 111 10.00 -6.74 2.50
C GLU A 111 9.09 -7.52 1.53
N PRO A 112 8.57 -8.71 1.93
CA PRO A 112 7.68 -9.53 1.07
C PRO A 112 6.42 -8.80 0.62
N ILE A 113 5.95 -7.87 1.44
CA ILE A 113 4.81 -6.98 1.17
C ILE A 113 5.29 -5.56 1.44
N SER A 114 4.99 -4.63 0.54
CA SER A 114 5.31 -3.21 0.74
C SER A 114 4.92 -2.74 2.14
N ILE A 115 5.83 -2.03 2.82
CA ILE A 115 5.62 -1.51 4.18
C ILE A 115 4.35 -0.65 4.25
N TRP A 116 4.05 0.10 3.19
CA TRP A 116 2.85 0.94 3.13
C TRP A 116 1.59 0.11 2.95
N ARG A 117 1.60 -0.92 2.09
CA ARG A 117 0.47 -1.82 1.92
C ARG A 117 0.15 -2.56 3.22
N GLN A 118 1.17 -3.10 3.90
CA GLN A 118 1.00 -3.81 5.16
C GLN A 118 0.51 -2.87 6.28
N SER A 119 1.05 -1.63 6.34
CA SER A 119 0.58 -0.61 7.29
C SER A 119 -0.90 -0.27 7.09
N LYS A 120 -1.32 -0.07 5.84
CA LYS A 120 -2.71 0.19 5.47
C LYS A 120 -3.62 -0.99 5.83
N GLN A 121 -3.18 -2.22 5.56
CA GLN A 121 -3.93 -3.42 5.90
C GLN A 121 -4.12 -3.57 7.41
N ASN A 122 -3.05 -3.34 8.20
CA ASN A 122 -3.15 -3.35 9.65
C ASN A 122 -4.10 -2.26 10.17
N LEU A 123 -4.03 -1.04 9.62
CA LEU A 123 -4.96 0.03 9.98
C LEU A 123 -6.41 -0.35 9.67
N MET A 124 -6.69 -0.87 8.49
CA MET A 124 -8.06 -1.24 8.11
C MET A 124 -8.58 -2.42 8.93
N LEU A 125 -7.76 -3.42 9.20
CA LEU A 125 -8.17 -4.62 9.92
C LEU A 125 -8.18 -4.40 11.43
N LEU A 126 -7.03 -3.97 12.00
CA LEU A 126 -6.83 -3.91 13.44
C LEU A 126 -7.14 -2.54 14.05
N GLY A 127 -7.18 -1.50 13.22
CA GLY A 127 -7.37 -0.11 13.66
C GLY A 127 -6.09 0.59 14.10
N THR A 128 -4.95 -0.10 14.00
CA THR A 128 -3.62 0.45 14.33
C THR A 128 -2.55 -0.21 13.48
N THR A 129 -1.44 0.49 13.29
CA THR A 129 -0.23 -0.04 12.67
C THR A 129 1.01 0.45 13.38
N VAL A 130 2.08 -0.31 13.26
CA VAL A 130 3.40 0.01 13.83
C VAL A 130 4.44 -0.12 12.74
N ILE A 131 5.35 0.84 12.62
CA ILE A 131 6.57 0.74 11.82
C ILE A 131 7.76 0.63 12.79
N GLU A 132 8.51 -0.44 12.65
CA GLU A 132 9.81 -0.65 13.31
C GLU A 132 10.91 -0.05 12.43
N GLY A 133 11.64 0.86 12.97
CA GLY A 133 12.74 1.56 12.29
C GLY A 133 12.67 3.08 12.46
N PRO A 134 13.73 3.75 12.02
CA PRO A 134 14.89 3.25 11.28
C PRO A 134 15.84 2.42 12.16
N ILE A 135 16.25 1.26 11.66
CA ILE A 135 17.27 0.42 12.29
C ILE A 135 18.48 0.39 11.36
N LEU A 136 19.63 0.82 11.86
CA LEU A 136 20.89 0.74 11.11
C LEU A 136 21.31 -0.72 10.96
N LEU A 137 21.49 -1.15 9.72
CA LEU A 137 22.08 -2.45 9.42
C LEU A 137 23.60 -2.33 9.47
N GLU A 138 24.25 -3.30 10.13
CA GLU A 138 25.70 -3.36 10.25
C GLU A 138 26.38 -3.91 8.98
N THR A 139 25.96 -3.46 7.83
CA THR A 139 26.56 -3.84 6.55
C THR A 139 27.34 -2.65 6.01
N ALA A 140 28.64 -2.82 5.88
CA ALA A 140 29.44 -1.84 5.16
C ALA A 140 28.93 -1.73 3.71
N PRO A 141 28.91 -0.52 3.13
CA PRO A 141 28.60 -0.37 1.72
C PRO A 141 29.59 -1.21 0.89
N PRO A 142 29.17 -1.72 -0.28
CA PRO A 142 30.07 -2.46 -1.15
C PRO A 142 31.27 -1.58 -1.53
N GLU A 143 32.47 -2.11 -1.32
CA GLU A 143 33.70 -1.39 -1.66
C GLU A 143 33.86 -1.26 -3.17
N ASP A 144 34.34 -0.09 -3.63
CA ASP A 144 34.62 0.13 -5.05
C ASP A 144 35.70 -0.87 -5.51
N PRO A 145 35.45 -1.71 -6.56
CA PRO A 145 36.42 -2.69 -7.00
C PRO A 145 37.67 -2.00 -7.52
N ALA A 146 38.76 -2.09 -6.75
CA ALA A 146 40.05 -1.63 -7.21
C ALA A 146 40.49 -2.44 -8.44
N ARG A 147 40.97 -1.76 -9.49
CA ARG A 147 41.53 -2.45 -10.66
C ARG A 147 42.75 -3.24 -10.26
N LYS A 148 42.64 -4.58 -10.25
CA LYS A 148 43.76 -5.45 -9.92
C LYS A 148 44.84 -5.31 -11.00
N PRO A 149 46.14 -5.24 -10.63
CA PRO A 149 47.21 -5.27 -11.61
C PRO A 149 47.13 -6.53 -12.46
N GLY A 150 46.97 -6.37 -13.79
CA GLY A 150 46.86 -7.50 -14.73
C GLY A 150 45.44 -7.97 -15.04
N ALA A 151 44.41 -7.38 -14.42
CA ALA A 151 43.01 -7.66 -14.81
C ALA A 151 42.70 -7.12 -16.20
N SER A 152 41.97 -7.90 -17.00
CA SER A 152 41.49 -7.45 -18.31
C SER A 152 40.49 -6.31 -18.16
N GLU A 153 40.35 -5.49 -19.18
CA GLU A 153 39.37 -4.39 -19.20
C GLU A 153 37.93 -4.88 -19.00
N ASP A 154 37.63 -6.05 -19.59
CA ASP A 154 36.29 -6.65 -19.50
C ASP A 154 35.98 -7.19 -18.10
N GLU A 155 36.95 -7.81 -17.44
CA GLU A 155 36.79 -8.26 -16.03
C GLU A 155 36.57 -7.08 -15.10
N TRP A 156 37.29 -5.99 -15.31
CA TRP A 156 37.11 -4.79 -14.50
C TRP A 156 35.72 -4.13 -14.75
N ARG A 157 35.27 -4.04 -16.02
CA ARG A 157 33.95 -3.54 -16.34
C ARG A 157 32.84 -4.38 -15.73
N GLN A 158 32.97 -5.71 -15.78
CA GLN A 158 32.00 -6.60 -15.14
C GLN A 158 31.96 -6.40 -13.62
N ALA A 159 33.13 -6.31 -12.97
CA ALA A 159 33.22 -6.04 -11.54
C ALA A 159 32.62 -4.69 -11.17
N LYS A 160 32.84 -3.66 -11.99
CA LYS A 160 32.27 -2.32 -11.80
C LYS A 160 30.75 -2.32 -11.98
N THR A 161 30.22 -2.97 -13.02
CA THR A 161 28.77 -3.11 -13.24
C THR A 161 28.10 -3.86 -12.09
N ARG A 162 28.73 -4.93 -11.59
CA ARG A 162 28.24 -5.66 -10.42
C ARG A 162 28.24 -4.79 -9.17
N TRP A 163 29.30 -4.05 -8.94
CA TRP A 163 29.41 -3.12 -7.81
C TRP A 163 28.38 -1.99 -7.90
N ASP A 164 28.15 -1.40 -9.09
CA ASP A 164 27.12 -0.39 -9.30
C ASP A 164 25.73 -0.94 -8.98
N PHE A 165 25.44 -2.19 -9.37
CA PHE A 165 24.21 -2.89 -9.03
C PHE A 165 24.07 -3.15 -7.51
N GLU A 166 25.10 -3.69 -6.88
CA GLU A 166 25.12 -3.95 -5.43
C GLU A 166 25.00 -2.64 -4.65
N ARG A 167 25.63 -1.56 -5.11
CA ARG A 167 25.57 -0.25 -4.50
C ARG A 167 24.20 0.40 -4.66
N SER A 168 23.56 0.29 -5.82
CA SER A 168 22.23 0.85 -6.04
C SER A 168 21.14 0.15 -5.20
N ASN A 169 21.35 -1.13 -4.91
CA ASN A 169 20.44 -1.93 -4.07
C ASN A 169 20.85 -1.96 -2.59
N TRP A 170 21.96 -1.34 -2.23
CA TRP A 170 22.42 -1.33 -0.86
C TRP A 170 21.56 -0.43 0.01
N MET A 171 21.13 -0.98 1.14
CA MET A 171 20.30 -0.27 2.08
C MET A 171 20.84 -0.40 3.51
N PRO A 172 21.35 0.70 4.08
CA PRO A 172 21.87 0.69 5.44
C PRO A 172 20.79 0.73 6.51
N ILE A 173 19.56 1.15 6.15
CA ILE A 173 18.45 1.39 7.05
C ILE A 173 17.34 0.39 6.79
N ARG A 174 16.94 -0.35 7.81
CA ARG A 174 15.80 -1.27 7.75
C ARG A 174 14.55 -0.61 8.33
N LEU A 175 13.45 -0.74 7.59
CA LEU A 175 12.09 -0.46 8.04
C LEU A 175 11.27 -1.74 7.91
N ARG A 176 10.41 -2.03 8.89
CA ARG A 176 9.50 -3.19 8.90
C ARG A 176 8.17 -2.82 9.50
N VAL A 177 7.16 -3.59 9.15
CA VAL A 177 5.83 -3.50 9.77
C VAL A 177 5.59 -4.78 10.55
N PRO A 178 5.98 -4.84 11.84
CA PRO A 178 5.67 -5.98 12.69
C PRO A 178 4.16 -6.08 12.92
N SER A 179 3.70 -7.28 13.31
CA SER A 179 2.33 -7.41 13.77
C SER A 179 2.12 -6.53 15.01
N PRO A 180 1.08 -5.69 15.06
CA PRO A 180 0.78 -4.88 16.25
C PRO A 180 0.61 -5.71 17.52
N THR A 181 0.22 -6.99 17.41
CA THR A 181 0.11 -7.89 18.55
C THR A 181 1.44 -8.25 19.20
N THR A 182 2.54 -8.05 18.51
CA THR A 182 3.90 -8.38 19.01
C THR A 182 4.65 -7.18 19.55
N VAL A 183 4.12 -5.97 19.40
CA VAL A 183 4.78 -4.73 19.83
C VAL A 183 3.87 -3.99 20.80
N LEU A 184 4.40 -3.75 21.98
CA LEU A 184 3.74 -3.02 23.05
C LEU A 184 4.38 -1.62 23.14
N LEU A 185 3.60 -0.60 22.89
CA LEU A 185 4.02 0.81 22.88
C LEU A 185 3.15 1.61 23.83
N GLU A 186 3.64 2.77 24.23
CA GLU A 186 2.79 3.75 24.87
C GLU A 186 1.76 4.30 23.85
N PRO A 187 0.44 4.04 24.04
CA PRO A 187 -0.54 4.27 22.99
C PRO A 187 -0.92 5.74 22.77
N PHE A 188 -0.70 6.58 23.79
CA PHE A 188 -1.17 7.97 23.79
C PHE A 188 -0.13 8.98 23.27
N SER A 189 1.07 8.52 22.93
CA SER A 189 2.12 9.34 22.34
C SER A 189 2.42 8.90 20.90
N LYS A 190 2.48 9.86 19.98
CA LYS A 190 2.94 9.57 18.61
C LYS A 190 4.43 9.20 18.55
N ARG A 191 5.19 9.59 19.57
CA ARG A 191 6.60 9.28 19.75
C ARG A 191 6.73 8.54 21.08
N PRO A 192 6.65 7.21 21.08
CA PRO A 192 6.72 6.45 22.31
C PRO A 192 8.07 6.65 23.00
N GLU A 193 8.05 6.79 24.31
CA GLU A 193 9.26 6.85 25.11
C GLU A 193 9.84 5.47 25.37
N VAL A 194 8.96 4.45 25.34
CA VAL A 194 9.31 3.05 25.57
C VAL A 194 8.59 2.15 24.56
N ALA A 195 9.30 1.14 24.10
CA ALA A 195 8.77 0.07 23.27
C ALA A 195 9.25 -1.29 23.75
N VAL A 196 8.34 -2.26 23.76
CA VAL A 196 8.63 -3.65 24.06
C VAL A 196 8.14 -4.51 22.90
N LYS A 197 9.06 -5.28 22.31
CA LYS A 197 8.74 -6.19 21.20
C LYS A 197 8.93 -7.63 21.63
N ARG A 198 7.90 -8.43 21.44
CA ARG A 198 7.94 -9.89 21.63
C ARG A 198 8.28 -10.55 20.32
N ALA A 199 9.33 -11.32 20.26
CA ALA A 199 9.76 -12.02 19.06
C ALA A 199 10.24 -13.43 19.37
N GLN A 200 10.14 -14.32 18.40
CA GLN A 200 10.69 -15.66 18.47
C GLN A 200 11.97 -15.71 17.67
N TRP A 201 13.09 -16.03 18.34
CA TRP A 201 14.40 -16.13 17.72
C TRP A 201 14.91 -17.56 17.72
N TYR A 202 15.64 -17.95 16.70
CA TYR A 202 16.37 -19.22 16.75
C TYR A 202 17.58 -19.12 17.68
N ALA A 203 17.86 -20.17 18.43
CA ALA A 203 18.99 -20.21 19.35
C ALA A 203 20.33 -19.86 18.67
N LYS A 204 20.55 -20.33 17.44
CA LYS A 204 21.75 -19.99 16.63
C LYS A 204 21.88 -18.49 16.37
N ASP A 205 20.76 -17.81 16.09
CA ASP A 205 20.76 -16.37 15.78
C ASP A 205 21.02 -15.53 17.03
N ILE A 206 20.50 -15.98 18.19
CA ILE A 206 20.80 -15.37 19.48
C ILE A 206 22.30 -15.49 19.78
N LEU A 207 22.89 -16.68 19.64
CA LEU A 207 24.31 -16.90 19.88
C LEU A 207 25.19 -16.06 18.92
N ALA A 208 24.88 -16.05 17.63
CA ALA A 208 25.58 -15.23 16.65
C ALA A 208 25.50 -13.73 16.97
N MET A 209 24.33 -13.26 17.40
CA MET A 209 24.12 -11.86 17.81
C MET A 209 24.96 -11.53 19.07
N MET A 210 24.98 -12.41 20.08
CA MET A 210 25.76 -12.20 21.29
C MET A 210 27.27 -12.21 21.02
N ASP A 211 27.76 -13.13 20.19
CA ASP A 211 29.17 -13.19 19.80
C ASP A 211 29.59 -11.94 19.02
N LYS A 212 28.74 -11.48 18.13
CA LYS A 212 28.97 -10.22 17.39
C LYS A 212 29.07 -9.03 18.35
N ARG A 213 28.22 -8.94 19.37
CA ARG A 213 28.26 -7.89 20.39
C ARG A 213 29.51 -7.99 21.28
N ARG A 214 29.93 -9.17 21.68
CA ARG A 214 31.16 -9.37 22.46
C ARG A 214 32.41 -8.91 21.72
N ASN A 215 32.42 -9.10 20.39
CA ASN A 215 33.54 -8.74 19.54
C ASN A 215 33.58 -7.26 19.13
N ARG A 216 32.52 -6.49 19.40
CA ARG A 216 32.49 -5.06 19.10
C ARG A 216 33.34 -4.27 20.09
N ARG A 217 34.35 -3.55 19.58
CA ARG A 217 35.22 -2.65 20.34
C ARG A 217 34.52 -1.37 20.87
N TYR A 218 33.26 -1.11 20.52
CA TYR A 218 32.56 0.16 20.79
C TYR A 218 31.45 0.03 21.82
N ALA A 219 31.30 -1.11 22.49
CA ALA A 219 30.10 -1.31 23.27
C ALA A 219 30.35 -1.08 24.77
N THR A 220 29.67 -0.11 25.32
CA THR A 220 29.19 -0.10 26.70
C THR A 220 28.14 -1.20 26.95
N SER A 221 28.06 -2.21 26.08
CA SER A 221 27.09 -3.29 26.18
C SER A 221 27.55 -4.33 27.17
N GLU A 222 26.74 -4.55 28.20
CA GLU A 222 26.88 -5.74 29.03
C GLU A 222 26.20 -6.91 28.34
N VAL A 223 26.98 -7.89 27.95
CA VAL A 223 26.51 -9.13 27.32
C VAL A 223 26.39 -10.20 28.40
N GLY A 224 25.20 -10.71 28.61
CA GLY A 224 24.90 -11.77 29.58
C GLY A 224 25.42 -13.14 29.12
N ILE A 225 25.02 -14.15 29.85
CA ILE A 225 25.31 -15.56 29.50
C ILE A 225 24.02 -16.19 28.98
N TYR A 226 24.06 -16.71 27.77
CA TYR A 226 22.96 -17.49 27.24
C TYR A 226 22.83 -18.81 28.00
N LYS A 227 21.69 -19.02 28.64
CA LYS A 227 21.34 -20.22 29.42
C LYS A 227 20.18 -21.01 28.75
N GLY A 228 20.11 -20.99 27.44
CA GLY A 228 19.05 -21.65 26.69
C GLY A 228 19.44 -23.04 26.18
N THR A 229 18.64 -23.53 25.27
CA THR A 229 18.81 -24.83 24.62
C THR A 229 20.09 -24.92 23.78
N THR A 230 20.62 -26.12 23.65
CA THR A 230 21.74 -26.43 22.75
C THR A 230 21.27 -26.69 21.30
N ASN A 231 19.95 -26.85 21.09
CA ASN A 231 19.41 -27.05 19.73
C ASN A 231 19.39 -25.73 18.96
N PRO A 232 20.21 -25.56 17.90
CA PRO A 232 20.36 -24.30 17.19
C PRO A 232 19.08 -23.83 16.47
N TYR A 233 18.15 -24.73 16.18
CA TYR A 233 16.91 -24.47 15.46
C TYR A 233 15.68 -24.33 16.37
N GLU A 234 15.86 -24.42 17.67
CA GLU A 234 14.78 -24.16 18.60
C GLU A 234 14.43 -22.68 18.64
N ARG A 235 13.12 -22.39 18.63
CA ARG A 235 12.58 -21.02 18.74
C ARG A 235 12.43 -20.66 20.21
N ILE A 236 13.05 -19.57 20.58
CA ILE A 236 13.07 -19.04 21.92
C ILE A 236 12.30 -17.72 21.95
N PRO A 237 11.30 -17.58 22.84
CA PRO A 237 10.65 -16.30 23.02
C PRO A 237 11.64 -15.29 23.61
N CYS A 238 11.78 -14.17 22.96
CA CYS A 238 12.62 -13.07 23.40
C CYS A 238 11.80 -11.80 23.49
N VAL A 239 12.19 -10.96 24.45
CA VAL A 239 11.64 -9.62 24.65
C VAL A 239 12.73 -8.62 24.36
N GLU A 240 12.49 -7.76 23.41
CA GLU A 240 13.36 -6.66 23.01
C GLU A 240 12.78 -5.36 23.59
N TYR A 241 13.57 -4.65 24.37
CA TYR A 241 13.20 -3.42 25.07
C TYR A 241 13.95 -2.25 24.46
N TRP A 242 13.24 -1.18 24.19
CA TRP A 242 13.78 0.08 23.71
C TRP A 242 13.27 1.22 24.56
N SER A 243 14.17 2.05 25.03
CA SER A 243 13.87 3.37 25.54
C SER A 243 14.71 4.42 24.80
N ARG A 244 14.54 5.67 25.17
CA ARG A 244 15.34 6.74 24.60
C ARG A 244 16.84 6.55 24.84
N ASP A 245 17.21 6.05 26.00
CA ASP A 245 18.60 5.93 26.44
C ASP A 245 19.12 4.50 26.38
N TRP A 246 18.25 3.49 26.35
CA TRP A 246 18.64 2.09 26.48
C TRP A 246 18.00 1.19 25.42
N HIS A 247 18.78 0.19 25.04
CA HIS A 247 18.34 -0.95 24.23
C HIS A 247 18.75 -2.25 24.94
N ALA A 248 17.79 -3.14 25.17
CA ALA A 248 18.04 -4.39 25.86
C ALA A 248 17.27 -5.54 25.20
N MET A 249 17.79 -6.74 25.37
CA MET A 249 17.10 -7.97 24.96
C MET A 249 17.19 -9.00 26.07
N MET A 250 16.08 -9.66 26.34
CA MET A 250 16.01 -10.74 27.32
C MET A 250 15.31 -11.97 26.74
N HIS A 251 15.58 -13.12 27.36
CA HIS A 251 14.87 -14.37 27.15
C HIS A 251 14.40 -14.94 28.50
N PRO A 252 13.64 -16.05 28.55
CA PRO A 252 13.16 -16.59 29.83
C PRO A 252 14.24 -16.87 30.87
N GLY A 253 15.48 -17.12 30.45
CA GLY A 253 16.62 -17.39 31.36
C GLY A 253 17.40 -16.14 31.80
N GLY A 254 16.98 -14.93 31.41
CA GLY A 254 17.61 -13.68 31.83
C GLY A 254 17.99 -12.73 30.69
N LEU A 255 18.69 -11.66 31.04
CA LEU A 255 19.18 -10.66 30.09
C LEU A 255 20.23 -11.23 29.13
N LEU A 256 20.06 -11.02 27.82
CA LEU A 256 21.03 -11.34 26.79
C LEU A 256 22.04 -10.20 26.64
N TYR A 257 21.56 -8.97 26.60
CA TYR A 257 22.40 -7.77 26.57
C TYR A 257 21.62 -6.53 27.00
N VAL A 258 22.37 -5.53 27.44
CA VAL A 258 21.91 -4.16 27.65
C VAL A 258 22.95 -3.22 27.07
N GLU A 259 22.56 -2.30 26.25
CA GLU A 259 23.43 -1.32 25.60
C GLU A 259 22.80 0.07 25.60
N GLU A 260 23.60 1.12 25.52
CA GLU A 260 23.09 2.48 25.36
C GLU A 260 22.48 2.63 23.97
N ASN A 261 21.33 3.29 23.89
CA ASN A 261 20.69 3.66 22.65
C ASN A 261 21.38 4.89 22.03
N ALA A 262 22.32 4.66 21.13
CA ALA A 262 23.08 5.72 20.48
C ALA A 262 22.22 6.69 19.64
N TRP A 263 20.98 6.33 19.32
CA TRP A 263 20.12 7.13 18.44
C TRP A 263 19.33 8.20 19.19
N GLY A 264 19.17 8.07 20.51
CA GLY A 264 18.43 9.03 21.35
C GLY A 264 16.93 9.10 21.07
N PHE A 265 16.37 8.09 20.38
CA PHE A 265 14.94 7.90 20.14
C PHE A 265 14.59 6.42 20.08
N VAL A 266 13.30 6.11 20.32
CA VAL A 266 12.77 4.75 20.17
C VAL A 266 12.47 4.48 18.70
N PRO A 267 13.03 3.41 18.06
CA PRO A 267 12.86 3.15 16.64
C PRO A 267 11.52 2.46 16.34
N PHE A 268 10.44 2.99 16.88
CA PHE A 268 9.09 2.55 16.63
C PHE A 268 8.19 3.76 16.47
N SER A 269 7.34 3.71 15.48
CA SER A 269 6.31 4.71 15.24
C SER A 269 4.98 3.99 15.04
N HIS A 270 3.90 4.53 15.62
CA HIS A 270 2.59 3.95 15.49
C HIS A 270 1.54 5.01 15.19
N CYS A 271 0.42 4.57 14.64
CA CYS A 271 -0.78 5.39 14.52
C CYS A 271 -2.04 4.54 14.60
N PHE A 272 -3.14 5.21 14.93
CA PHE A 272 -4.49 4.69 14.85
C PHE A 272 -5.18 5.19 13.58
N THR A 273 -6.36 4.65 13.26
CA THR A 273 -7.14 5.08 12.09
C THR A 273 -7.68 6.51 12.19
N GLY A 274 -7.77 7.07 13.40
CA GLY A 274 -8.45 8.35 13.65
C GLY A 274 -9.99 8.25 13.70
N TRP A 275 -10.56 7.05 13.60
CA TRP A 275 -12.01 6.83 13.72
C TRP A 275 -12.46 6.65 15.18
N GLY A 276 -11.53 6.28 16.06
CA GLY A 276 -11.80 6.09 17.46
C GLY A 276 -11.83 7.41 18.22
N GLN A 277 -12.56 7.42 19.34
CA GLN A 277 -12.61 8.56 20.26
C GLN A 277 -12.25 8.09 21.66
N THR A 278 -11.54 8.93 22.40
CA THR A 278 -11.28 8.71 23.81
C THR A 278 -12.33 9.42 24.64
N TYR A 279 -13.00 8.67 25.51
CA TYR A 279 -13.90 9.23 26.50
C TYR A 279 -13.24 9.09 27.89
N SER A 280 -13.07 10.17 28.60
CA SER A 280 -12.75 10.11 30.02
C SER A 280 -14.06 10.03 30.80
N SER A 281 -14.29 8.89 31.45
CA SER A 281 -15.50 8.69 32.24
C SER A 281 -15.35 9.17 33.69
N SER A 282 -14.14 9.50 34.13
CA SER A 282 -13.85 9.87 35.53
C SER A 282 -13.24 11.27 35.65
N GLN A 283 -13.75 12.03 36.62
CA GLN A 283 -13.17 13.34 37.00
C GLN A 283 -11.81 13.22 37.68
N SER A 284 -11.43 12.03 38.13
CA SER A 284 -10.17 11.75 38.87
C SER A 284 -9.00 11.35 37.99
N GLY A 285 -9.18 11.35 36.66
CA GLY A 285 -8.22 10.80 35.67
C GLY A 285 -8.47 9.32 35.34
N PRO A 286 -7.95 8.84 34.23
CA PRO A 286 -8.19 7.47 33.80
C PRO A 286 -7.47 6.46 34.70
N THR A 287 -8.21 5.44 35.14
CA THR A 287 -7.64 4.24 35.76
C THR A 287 -6.93 3.38 34.70
N GLU A 288 -6.18 2.34 35.12
CA GLU A 288 -5.53 1.43 34.14
C GLU A 288 -6.55 0.65 33.29
N GLU A 289 -7.67 0.25 33.88
CA GLU A 289 -8.80 -0.36 33.18
C GLU A 289 -9.42 0.60 32.15
N ASP A 290 -9.58 1.88 32.55
CA ASP A 290 -10.06 2.91 31.61
C ASP A 290 -9.08 3.11 30.43
N ARG A 291 -7.77 2.95 30.66
CA ARG A 291 -6.77 3.04 29.58
C ARG A 291 -6.90 1.92 28.56
N SER A 292 -7.12 0.67 29.00
CA SER A 292 -7.32 -0.45 28.08
C SER A 292 -8.57 -0.26 27.22
N VAL A 293 -9.67 0.16 27.81
CA VAL A 293 -10.91 0.48 27.07
C VAL A 293 -10.68 1.63 26.08
N GLN A 294 -9.93 2.66 26.46
CA GLN A 294 -9.60 3.77 25.56
C GLN A 294 -8.74 3.33 24.37
N VAL A 295 -7.73 2.48 24.59
CA VAL A 295 -6.90 1.93 23.52
C VAL A 295 -7.71 1.08 22.56
N LYS A 296 -8.62 0.25 23.07
CA LYS A 296 -9.58 -0.49 22.25
C LYS A 296 -10.45 0.44 21.42
N ALA A 297 -10.96 1.53 22.01
CA ALA A 297 -11.77 2.52 21.32
C ALA A 297 -10.99 3.27 20.23
N LEU A 298 -9.70 3.56 20.44
CA LEU A 298 -8.81 4.14 19.43
C LEU A 298 -8.47 3.15 18.31
N SER A 299 -8.31 1.86 18.63
CA SER A 299 -7.96 0.76 17.71
C SER A 299 -9.16 0.30 16.87
N ARG A 300 -9.93 1.26 16.32
CA ARG A 300 -11.13 0.97 15.54
C ARG A 300 -10.79 0.75 14.08
N GLY A 301 -10.98 -0.48 13.58
CA GLY A 301 -10.84 -0.84 12.17
C GLY A 301 -12.17 -0.79 11.42
N ILE A 302 -12.15 -1.18 10.14
CA ILE A 302 -13.33 -1.13 9.27
C ILE A 302 -14.39 -2.18 9.66
N LEU A 303 -14.00 -3.26 10.33
CA LEU A 303 -14.89 -4.35 10.71
C LEU A 303 -15.63 -4.11 12.03
N ASP A 304 -15.16 -3.21 12.90
CA ASP A 304 -15.68 -3.04 14.26
C ASP A 304 -17.18 -2.76 14.35
N GLY A 305 -17.74 -2.07 13.37
CA GLY A 305 -19.18 -1.75 13.36
C GLY A 305 -20.08 -2.79 12.70
N ILE A 306 -19.49 -3.82 12.06
CA ILE A 306 -20.23 -4.73 11.18
C ILE A 306 -20.00 -6.22 11.45
N MET A 307 -19.17 -6.60 12.42
CA MET A 307 -18.88 -8.01 12.70
C MET A 307 -20.15 -8.81 13.00
N ASP A 308 -21.03 -8.27 13.83
CA ASP A 308 -22.30 -8.93 14.15
C ASP A 308 -23.20 -9.05 12.92
N THR A 309 -23.23 -8.03 12.07
CA THR A 309 -23.98 -8.07 10.82
C THR A 309 -23.42 -9.10 9.85
N ILE A 310 -22.08 -9.24 9.75
CA ILE A 310 -21.43 -10.30 8.95
C ILE A 310 -21.85 -11.69 9.46
N LYS A 311 -21.90 -11.86 10.79
CA LYS A 311 -22.36 -13.12 11.40
C LYS A 311 -23.82 -13.42 11.05
N LEU A 312 -24.70 -12.43 11.18
CA LEU A 312 -26.13 -12.56 10.82
C LEU A 312 -26.29 -12.84 9.31
N TYR A 313 -25.52 -12.19 8.47
CA TYR A 313 -25.48 -12.45 7.04
C TYR A 313 -25.05 -13.89 6.72
N ALA A 314 -24.03 -14.38 7.40
CA ALA A 314 -23.55 -15.76 7.26
C ALA A 314 -24.61 -16.78 7.73
N GLN A 315 -25.33 -16.48 8.83
CA GLN A 315 -26.44 -17.30 9.32
C GLN A 315 -27.58 -17.35 8.31
N ALA A 316 -27.99 -16.20 7.80
CA ALA A 316 -29.06 -16.10 6.79
C ALA A 316 -28.67 -16.87 5.51
N THR A 317 -27.42 -16.67 5.03
CA THR A 317 -26.91 -17.36 3.83
C THR A 317 -26.84 -18.87 4.04
N SER A 318 -26.39 -19.33 5.21
CA SER A 318 -26.36 -20.75 5.57
C SER A 318 -27.77 -21.34 5.62
N GLY A 319 -28.75 -20.61 6.16
CA GLY A 319 -30.16 -21.01 6.21
C GLY A 319 -30.77 -21.11 4.80
N VAL A 320 -30.53 -20.12 3.94
CA VAL A 320 -30.99 -20.15 2.54
C VAL A 320 -30.38 -21.32 1.80
N GLN A 321 -29.07 -21.57 1.94
CA GLN A 321 -28.39 -22.69 1.31
C GLN A 321 -28.95 -24.03 1.79
N GLN A 322 -29.20 -24.17 3.10
CA GLN A 322 -29.82 -25.39 3.66
C GLN A 322 -31.22 -25.62 3.10
N ALA A 323 -32.02 -24.55 2.98
CA ALA A 323 -33.34 -24.64 2.39
C ALA A 323 -33.30 -25.00 0.89
N LEU A 324 -32.41 -24.41 0.13
CA LEU A 324 -32.20 -24.76 -1.29
C LEU A 324 -31.76 -26.21 -1.45
N MET A 325 -30.85 -26.70 -0.61
CA MET A 325 -30.47 -28.12 -0.59
C MET A 325 -31.66 -29.01 -0.25
N ALA A 326 -32.46 -28.65 0.76
CA ALA A 326 -33.66 -29.43 1.12
C ALA A 326 -34.71 -29.45 0.01
N MET A 327 -34.82 -28.37 -0.75
CA MET A 327 -35.70 -28.26 -1.93
C MET A 327 -35.15 -29.05 -3.13
N SER A 328 -33.84 -29.04 -3.34
CA SER A 328 -33.20 -29.76 -4.47
C SER A 328 -33.14 -31.25 -4.25
N TYR A 329 -32.98 -31.68 -3.00
CA TYR A 329 -32.96 -33.11 -2.61
C TYR A 329 -34.22 -33.39 -1.79
N MET A 330 -35.31 -33.72 -2.49
CA MET A 330 -36.56 -34.08 -1.84
C MET A 330 -36.34 -35.25 -0.88
N LYS A 331 -36.65 -35.02 0.40
CA LYS A 331 -36.58 -36.05 1.40
C LYS A 331 -37.74 -37.03 1.21
N ARG A 332 -37.44 -38.29 1.26
CA ARG A 332 -38.42 -39.38 1.26
C ARG A 332 -38.65 -39.81 2.69
N GLY A 333 -39.90 -39.88 3.10
CA GLY A 333 -40.29 -40.52 4.33
C GLY A 333 -40.55 -42.02 4.06
N THR A 334 -40.15 -42.86 4.95
CA THR A 334 -40.41 -44.30 4.85
C THR A 334 -40.75 -44.88 6.22
N THR A 335 -41.42 -46.01 6.24
CA THR A 335 -41.64 -46.78 7.48
C THR A 335 -40.31 -47.31 7.98
N GLN A 336 -40.21 -47.62 9.29
CA GLN A 336 -38.97 -48.04 9.92
C GLN A 336 -38.40 -49.34 9.31
N ASP A 337 -39.29 -50.25 8.90
CA ASP A 337 -38.90 -51.52 8.28
C ASP A 337 -38.34 -51.36 6.85
N ALA A 338 -38.70 -50.29 6.16
CA ALA A 338 -38.22 -50.01 4.82
C ALA A 338 -36.98 -49.06 4.82
N ALA A 339 -36.62 -48.47 5.97
CA ALA A 339 -35.49 -47.54 6.08
C ALA A 339 -34.16 -48.23 5.80
N ASP A 340 -33.97 -49.44 6.29
CA ASP A 340 -32.73 -50.21 6.08
C ASP A 340 -32.57 -50.64 4.62
N MET A 341 -33.65 -50.94 3.91
CA MET A 341 -33.62 -51.22 2.47
C MET A 341 -33.38 -49.96 1.64
N ALA A 342 -33.92 -48.83 2.03
CA ALA A 342 -33.71 -47.55 1.37
C ALA A 342 -32.28 -47.03 1.53
N GLN A 343 -31.59 -47.30 2.63
CA GLN A 343 -30.18 -46.97 2.84
C GLN A 343 -29.22 -47.80 1.97
N GLN A 344 -29.59 -49.06 1.67
CA GLN A 344 -28.77 -49.94 0.83
C GLN A 344 -28.87 -49.61 -0.67
N LEU A 345 -29.90 -48.89 -1.08
CA LEU A 345 -30.17 -48.54 -2.47
C LEU A 345 -29.85 -47.06 -2.69
N ALA A 346 -28.56 -46.73 -2.83
CA ALA A 346 -28.06 -45.38 -3.15
C ALA A 346 -28.37 -44.96 -4.61
N GLY A 347 -29.50 -45.38 -5.16
CA GLY A 347 -29.91 -45.03 -6.53
C GLY A 347 -31.35 -44.52 -6.59
N ASP A 348 -31.71 -43.91 -7.72
CA ASP A 348 -33.02 -43.30 -7.95
C ASP A 348 -34.19 -44.29 -8.00
N ILE A 349 -33.94 -45.59 -8.03
CA ILE A 349 -34.94 -46.67 -8.11
C ILE A 349 -34.83 -47.57 -6.88
N VAL A 350 -35.85 -47.49 -6.04
CA VAL A 350 -35.99 -48.36 -4.87
C VAL A 350 -36.95 -49.50 -5.23
N GLY A 351 -36.41 -50.70 -5.46
CA GLY A 351 -37.20 -51.90 -5.70
C GLY A 351 -37.55 -52.60 -4.40
N GLY A 352 -38.72 -53.22 -4.35
CA GLY A 352 -39.13 -54.08 -3.21
C GLY A 352 -39.85 -53.38 -2.05
N ILE A 353 -40.10 -52.09 -2.14
CA ILE A 353 -40.86 -51.29 -1.16
C ILE A 353 -42.27 -51.06 -1.69
N ASN A 354 -43.31 -51.30 -0.87
CA ASN A 354 -44.68 -50.95 -1.26
C ASN A 354 -44.83 -49.45 -1.44
N ARG A 355 -45.61 -49.01 -2.43
CA ARG A 355 -45.82 -47.59 -2.74
C ARG A 355 -46.42 -46.80 -1.55
N SER A 356 -47.13 -47.48 -0.64
CA SER A 356 -47.68 -46.89 0.60
C SER A 356 -46.64 -46.63 1.67
N ASP A 357 -45.48 -47.25 1.60
CA ASP A 357 -44.43 -47.15 2.62
C ASP A 357 -43.39 -46.07 2.31
N LEU A 358 -43.51 -45.43 1.14
CA LEU A 358 -42.63 -44.38 0.68
C LEU A 358 -43.46 -43.17 0.30
N TRP A 359 -43.24 -42.05 0.96
CA TRP A 359 -43.90 -40.78 0.62
C TRP A 359 -42.88 -39.65 0.49
N TRP A 360 -43.20 -38.67 -0.33
CA TRP A 360 -42.43 -37.45 -0.43
C TRP A 360 -42.81 -36.54 0.74
N MET A 361 -41.80 -36.06 1.46
CA MET A 361 -42.04 -35.01 2.45
C MET A 361 -42.32 -33.71 1.70
N ASP A 362 -43.35 -32.98 2.14
CA ASP A 362 -43.63 -31.65 1.60
C ASP A 362 -42.40 -30.75 1.74
N THR A 363 -42.01 -30.18 0.64
CA THR A 363 -40.94 -29.19 0.66
C THR A 363 -41.44 -27.92 1.35
N PRO A 364 -40.80 -27.48 2.41
CA PRO A 364 -41.21 -26.25 3.07
C PRO A 364 -41.10 -25.08 2.06
N ASN A 365 -42.21 -24.34 1.93
CA ASN A 365 -42.17 -23.10 1.16
C ASN A 365 -41.11 -22.18 1.78
N PHE A 366 -40.08 -21.86 1.02
CA PHE A 366 -39.06 -20.94 1.50
C PHE A 366 -39.62 -19.51 1.49
N PRO A 367 -39.78 -18.88 2.64
CA PRO A 367 -40.37 -17.56 2.68
C PRO A 367 -39.40 -16.53 2.08
N ASN A 368 -39.92 -15.64 1.23
CA ASN A 368 -39.19 -14.56 0.57
C ASN A 368 -38.39 -13.66 1.55
N TRP A 369 -38.79 -13.64 2.83
CA TRP A 369 -38.07 -12.87 3.85
C TRP A 369 -36.62 -13.29 4.04
N GLY A 370 -36.26 -14.54 3.73
CA GLY A 370 -34.86 -15.00 3.81
C GLY A 370 -33.94 -14.30 2.82
N PHE A 371 -34.41 -14.07 1.60
CA PHE A 371 -33.67 -13.29 0.59
C PHE A 371 -33.67 -11.80 0.92
N GLN A 372 -34.78 -11.27 1.41
CA GLN A 372 -34.86 -9.88 1.85
C GLN A 372 -33.92 -9.61 3.03
N ALA A 373 -33.81 -10.52 3.99
CA ALA A 373 -32.86 -10.41 5.10
C ALA A 373 -31.40 -10.41 4.63
N GLN A 374 -31.05 -11.27 3.65
CA GLN A 374 -29.70 -11.26 3.08
C GLN A 374 -29.37 -9.92 2.42
N GLU A 375 -30.30 -9.38 1.64
CA GLU A 375 -30.09 -8.08 0.95
C GLU A 375 -29.99 -6.94 1.94
N GLU A 376 -30.81 -6.96 3.00
CA GLU A 376 -30.75 -5.94 4.06
C GLU A 376 -29.43 -6.02 4.84
N TYR A 377 -28.94 -7.21 5.21
CA TYR A 377 -27.65 -7.34 5.87
C TYR A 377 -26.50 -6.89 4.96
N ARG A 378 -26.56 -7.20 3.67
CA ARG A 378 -25.60 -6.73 2.68
C ARG A 378 -25.59 -5.20 2.61
N ARG A 379 -26.75 -4.56 2.58
CA ARG A 379 -26.88 -3.11 2.60
C ARG A 379 -26.30 -2.50 3.87
N ILE A 380 -26.59 -3.05 5.05
CA ILE A 380 -26.02 -2.57 6.32
C ILE A 380 -24.49 -2.72 6.32
N ILE A 381 -23.94 -3.81 5.79
CA ILE A 381 -22.49 -4.00 5.66
C ILE A 381 -21.89 -2.93 4.73
N GLU A 382 -22.53 -2.62 3.62
CA GLU A 382 -22.07 -1.57 2.70
C GLU A 382 -22.12 -0.18 3.35
N GLU A 383 -23.21 0.17 4.02
CA GLU A 383 -23.35 1.45 4.74
C GLU A 383 -22.37 1.56 5.91
N GLY A 384 -22.14 0.47 6.63
CA GLY A 384 -21.22 0.42 7.78
C GLY A 384 -19.74 0.48 7.39
N THR A 385 -19.37 0.09 6.16
CA THR A 385 -17.98 0.09 5.67
C THR A 385 -17.74 1.18 4.64
N PHE A 386 -17.96 0.88 3.39
CA PHE A 386 -17.92 1.83 2.28
C PHE A 386 -18.85 1.38 1.16
N SER A 387 -19.37 2.35 0.44
CA SER A 387 -20.25 2.13 -0.69
C SER A 387 -19.53 1.40 -1.83
N SER A 388 -20.27 0.53 -2.52
CA SER A 388 -19.82 -0.13 -3.75
C SER A 388 -19.41 0.85 -4.87
N VAL A 389 -19.81 2.11 -4.78
CA VAL A 389 -19.38 3.21 -5.68
C VAL A 389 -17.86 3.37 -5.67
N LEU A 390 -17.19 3.17 -4.52
CA LEU A 390 -15.73 3.29 -4.40
C LEU A 390 -14.96 2.19 -5.15
N VAL A 391 -15.58 1.01 -5.27
CA VAL A 391 -15.01 -0.11 -6.05
C VAL A 391 -15.50 -0.12 -7.50
N GLY A 392 -16.07 0.98 -7.97
CA GLY A 392 -16.43 1.17 -9.38
C GLY A 392 -17.85 0.74 -9.76
N VAL A 393 -18.68 0.31 -8.81
CA VAL A 393 -20.09 0.00 -9.08
C VAL A 393 -20.87 1.32 -9.25
N ARG A 394 -21.48 1.46 -10.40
CA ARG A 394 -22.27 2.67 -10.72
C ARG A 394 -23.66 2.56 -10.12
N PRO A 395 -24.10 3.53 -9.27
CA PRO A 395 -25.46 3.54 -8.76
C PRO A 395 -26.48 3.76 -9.89
N GLU A 396 -27.66 3.16 -9.74
CA GLU A 396 -28.78 3.44 -10.64
C GLU A 396 -29.15 4.94 -10.60
N GLY A 397 -29.38 5.51 -11.78
CA GLY A 397 -29.75 6.94 -11.91
C GLY A 397 -28.58 7.92 -12.05
N VAL A 398 -27.33 7.49 -11.87
CA VAL A 398 -26.14 8.33 -12.08
C VAL A 398 -25.68 8.22 -13.53
N SER A 399 -26.00 9.20 -14.36
CA SER A 399 -25.75 9.13 -15.81
C SER A 399 -24.42 9.75 -16.24
N THR A 400 -23.84 10.67 -15.46
CA THR A 400 -22.63 11.41 -15.87
C THR A 400 -21.37 10.95 -15.12
N VAL A 401 -20.22 11.00 -15.82
CA VAL A 401 -18.90 10.69 -15.22
C VAL A 401 -18.59 11.64 -14.08
N GLY A 402 -18.96 12.92 -14.19
CA GLY A 402 -18.72 13.92 -13.15
C GLY A 402 -19.49 13.65 -11.86
N SER A 403 -20.77 13.27 -11.95
CA SER A 403 -21.56 12.93 -10.75
C SER A 403 -21.06 11.65 -10.08
N HIS A 404 -20.57 10.67 -10.85
CA HIS A 404 -19.94 9.46 -10.29
C HIS A 404 -18.62 9.79 -9.57
N ALA A 405 -17.80 10.68 -10.13
CA ALA A 405 -16.55 11.13 -9.50
C ALA A 405 -16.81 11.88 -8.18
N LEU A 406 -17.83 12.74 -8.14
CA LEU A 406 -18.23 13.44 -6.92
C LEU A 406 -18.70 12.48 -5.83
N LEU A 407 -19.50 11.48 -6.18
CA LEU A 407 -19.95 10.44 -5.24
C LEU A 407 -18.76 9.62 -4.70
N ARG A 408 -17.79 9.30 -5.55
CA ARG A 408 -16.55 8.61 -5.12
C ARG A 408 -15.72 9.48 -4.16
N LYS A 409 -15.57 10.77 -4.48
CA LYS A 409 -14.85 11.72 -3.62
C LYS A 409 -15.51 11.84 -2.25
N ASP A 410 -16.83 11.98 -2.22
CA ASP A 410 -17.59 12.07 -0.96
C ASP A 410 -17.49 10.78 -0.14
N ALA A 411 -17.72 9.64 -0.76
CA ALA A 411 -17.56 8.34 -0.11
C ALA A 411 -16.11 8.07 0.36
N GLY A 412 -15.10 8.59 -0.36
CA GLY A 412 -13.67 8.50 -0.01
C GLY A 412 -13.29 9.39 1.18
N SER A 413 -14.03 10.48 1.43
CA SER A 413 -13.74 11.44 2.52
C SER A 413 -13.69 10.80 3.91
N ARG A 414 -14.43 9.71 4.12
CA ARG A 414 -14.41 8.91 5.36
C ARG A 414 -13.01 8.38 5.70
N PHE A 415 -12.13 8.21 4.71
CA PHE A 415 -10.79 7.67 4.89
C PHE A 415 -9.72 8.75 5.08
N ASN A 416 -10.08 10.03 4.96
CA ASN A 416 -9.15 11.14 5.19
C ASN A 416 -8.47 11.08 6.57
N PRO A 417 -9.16 10.81 7.70
CA PRO A 417 -8.49 10.68 8.99
C PRO A 417 -7.41 9.59 9.01
N VAL A 418 -7.66 8.47 8.33
CA VAL A 418 -6.69 7.36 8.21
C VAL A 418 -5.45 7.81 7.45
N MET A 419 -5.64 8.52 6.33
CA MET A 419 -4.54 9.06 5.51
C MET A 419 -3.73 10.10 6.28
N GLU A 420 -4.37 10.97 7.05
CA GLU A 420 -3.72 11.96 7.91
C GLU A 420 -2.87 11.30 9.01
N GLN A 421 -3.41 10.28 9.68
CA GLN A 421 -2.67 9.55 10.71
C GLN A 421 -1.48 8.77 10.13
N LEU A 422 -1.68 8.10 9.00
CA LEU A 422 -0.59 7.41 8.28
C LEU A 422 0.48 8.40 7.83
N SER A 423 0.09 9.57 7.30
CA SER A 423 1.00 10.65 6.90
C SER A 423 1.81 11.17 8.09
N SER A 424 1.15 11.39 9.24
CA SER A 424 1.81 11.82 10.47
C SER A 424 2.84 10.79 10.97
N MET A 425 2.50 9.50 10.93
CA MET A 425 3.42 8.42 11.30
C MET A 425 4.61 8.35 10.34
N ALA A 426 4.37 8.39 9.03
CA ALA A 426 5.42 8.37 8.01
C ALA A 426 6.37 9.59 8.12
N THR A 427 5.82 10.75 8.50
CA THR A 427 6.60 11.96 8.80
C THR A 427 7.56 11.72 9.97
N ILE A 428 7.09 11.12 11.07
CA ILE A 428 7.93 10.78 12.22
C ILE A 428 9.03 9.79 11.83
N VAL A 429 8.72 8.78 11.03
CA VAL A 429 9.72 7.83 10.50
C VAL A 429 10.77 8.56 9.67
N GLY A 430 10.37 9.46 8.77
CA GLY A 430 11.28 10.29 7.97
C GLY A 430 12.19 11.17 8.82
N GLU A 431 11.65 11.85 9.83
CA GLU A 431 12.44 12.65 10.78
C GLU A 431 13.44 11.78 11.55
N ASN A 432 13.04 10.58 11.99
CA ASN A 432 13.92 9.66 12.70
C ASN A 432 15.04 9.12 11.80
N ILE A 433 14.77 8.91 10.50
CA ILE A 433 15.80 8.55 9.51
C ILE A 433 16.83 9.69 9.40
N LEU A 434 16.38 10.93 9.29
CA LEU A 434 17.29 12.09 9.21
C LEU A 434 18.11 12.25 10.49
N ARG A 435 17.52 12.07 11.67
CA ARG A 435 18.24 12.10 12.98
C ARG A 435 19.29 11.00 13.07
N LEU A 436 18.95 9.79 12.60
CA LEU A 436 19.89 8.67 12.57
C LEU A 436 21.13 9.02 11.73
N VAL A 437 20.93 9.53 10.52
CA VAL A 437 22.03 9.87 9.58
C VAL A 437 22.85 11.04 10.10
N ASP A 438 22.22 12.07 10.65
CA ASP A 438 22.92 13.22 11.25
C ASP A 438 23.77 12.78 12.47
N GLY A 439 23.22 11.91 13.33
CA GLY A 439 23.90 11.39 14.51
C GLY A 439 25.09 10.45 14.18
N LEU A 440 25.06 9.78 13.04
CA LEU A 440 26.18 8.92 12.62
C LEU A 440 27.38 9.72 12.12
N GLY A 441 27.20 10.96 11.67
CA GLY A 441 28.24 11.78 11.10
C GLY A 441 28.78 11.28 9.76
N GLU A 442 28.31 10.15 9.26
CA GLU A 442 28.66 9.55 7.98
C GLU A 442 27.56 9.80 6.95
N SER A 443 27.97 9.91 5.67
CA SER A 443 27.00 10.09 4.61
C SER A 443 26.53 8.75 4.06
N MET A 444 25.21 8.63 3.84
CA MET A 444 24.55 7.45 3.31
C MET A 444 24.10 7.66 1.87
N TRP A 445 24.11 6.58 1.11
CA TRP A 445 23.71 6.56 -0.28
C TRP A 445 22.33 5.92 -0.45
N ALA A 446 21.46 6.55 -1.21
CA ALA A 446 20.20 5.97 -1.67
C ALA A 446 19.72 6.70 -2.94
N ASN A 447 19.11 5.99 -3.85
CA ASN A 447 18.50 6.50 -5.09
C ASN A 447 19.41 7.46 -5.89
N GLY A 448 20.70 7.08 -6.03
CA GLY A 448 21.67 7.94 -6.75
C GLY A 448 22.20 9.12 -5.96
N GLU A 449 21.64 9.45 -4.81
CA GLU A 449 22.03 10.59 -3.97
C GLU A 449 22.77 10.15 -2.72
N ARG A 450 23.65 11.04 -2.22
CA ARG A 450 24.41 10.82 -1.00
C ARG A 450 24.10 11.95 -0.01
N VAL A 451 23.52 11.58 1.13
CA VAL A 451 23.13 12.51 2.17
C VAL A 451 23.90 12.23 3.46
N GLY A 452 24.36 13.26 4.10
CA GLY A 452 25.04 13.24 5.39
C GLY A 452 24.70 14.46 6.23
N SER A 453 25.37 14.58 7.39
CA SER A 453 25.13 15.67 8.34
C SER A 453 25.24 17.09 7.70
N ASN A 454 26.12 17.26 6.70
CA ASN A 454 26.28 18.54 6.01
C ASN A 454 25.04 19.02 5.25
N GLN A 455 24.22 18.11 4.73
CA GLN A 455 22.96 18.42 4.04
C GLN A 455 21.80 18.55 5.02
N ILE A 456 21.83 17.81 6.12
CA ILE A 456 20.77 17.79 7.13
C ILE A 456 20.89 18.98 8.08
N LYS A 457 22.07 19.23 8.62
CA LYS A 457 22.40 20.36 9.53
C LYS A 457 21.44 20.56 10.68
N GLY A 458 20.91 19.48 11.27
CA GLY A 458 19.94 19.55 12.36
C GLY A 458 18.51 19.91 11.94
N ASN A 459 18.25 20.15 10.65
CA ASN A 459 16.89 20.33 10.13
C ASN A 459 16.31 18.97 9.78
N TYR A 460 15.42 18.47 10.62
CA TYR A 460 14.73 17.17 10.44
C TYR A 460 13.31 17.34 9.90
N ALA A 461 12.87 18.57 9.59
CA ALA A 461 11.50 18.84 9.15
C ALA A 461 11.23 18.21 7.78
N VAL A 462 10.38 17.21 7.78
CA VAL A 462 9.88 16.51 6.59
C VAL A 462 8.36 16.45 6.70
N ASN A 463 7.68 16.54 5.59
CA ASN A 463 6.25 16.34 5.50
C ASN A 463 5.97 15.22 4.51
N VAL A 464 5.49 14.10 5.02
CA VAL A 464 5.09 12.95 4.21
C VAL A 464 3.57 12.92 4.11
N ARG A 465 3.04 12.87 2.91
CA ARG A 465 1.58 12.85 2.65
C ARG A 465 1.22 11.65 1.81
N PHE A 466 0.06 11.10 2.10
CA PHE A 466 -0.61 10.13 1.24
C PHE A 466 -1.81 10.82 0.63
N GLU A 467 -1.87 10.88 -0.68
CA GLU A 467 -3.01 11.44 -1.41
C GLU A 467 -3.87 10.31 -1.97
N SER A 468 -5.18 10.47 -1.92
CA SER A 468 -6.08 9.52 -2.56
C SER A 468 -5.87 9.59 -4.08
N SER A 469 -5.45 8.48 -4.69
CA SER A 469 -5.19 8.42 -6.13
C SER A 469 -6.43 7.98 -6.91
N ASP A 470 -7.56 8.69 -6.78
CA ASP A 470 -8.64 8.50 -7.75
C ASP A 470 -8.22 9.11 -9.09
N PRO A 471 -8.00 8.29 -10.14
CA PRO A 471 -7.51 8.79 -11.44
C PRO A 471 -8.43 9.86 -12.04
N VAL A 472 -9.74 9.79 -11.76
CA VAL A 472 -10.73 10.73 -12.30
C VAL A 472 -10.65 12.07 -11.57
N VAL A 473 -10.52 12.05 -10.24
CA VAL A 473 -10.34 13.27 -9.43
C VAL A 473 -9.01 13.91 -9.79
N ARG A 474 -7.94 13.12 -9.88
CA ARG A 474 -6.61 13.62 -10.27
C ARG A 474 -6.61 14.24 -11.67
N PHE A 475 -7.32 13.62 -12.62
CA PHE A 475 -7.46 14.19 -13.96
C PHE A 475 -8.19 15.54 -13.93
N GLN A 476 -9.27 15.67 -13.14
CA GLN A 476 -10.00 16.93 -12.99
C GLN A 476 -9.13 18.01 -12.32
N GLU A 477 -8.41 17.64 -11.27
CA GLU A 477 -7.48 18.56 -10.58
C GLU A 477 -6.36 19.04 -11.52
N LEU A 478 -5.82 18.14 -12.34
CA LEU A 478 -4.82 18.48 -13.35
C LEU A 478 -5.39 19.40 -14.45
N GLU A 479 -6.62 19.14 -14.89
CA GLU A 479 -7.25 19.99 -15.91
C GLU A 479 -7.61 21.37 -15.34
N GLN A 480 -8.07 21.43 -14.09
CA GLN A 480 -8.29 22.71 -13.42
C GLN A 480 -6.97 23.47 -13.19
N ALA A 481 -5.93 22.81 -12.70
CA ALA A 481 -4.62 23.40 -12.54
C ALA A 481 -4.05 23.91 -13.87
N ARG A 482 -4.28 23.19 -14.97
CA ARG A 482 -3.93 23.62 -16.31
C ARG A 482 -4.65 24.91 -16.72
N GLN A 483 -5.96 24.99 -16.42
CA GLN A 483 -6.73 26.21 -16.68
C GLN A 483 -6.25 27.38 -15.82
N ASP A 484 -5.92 27.15 -14.55
CA ASP A 484 -5.39 28.15 -13.64
C ASP A 484 -4.03 28.68 -14.12
N VAL A 485 -3.18 27.82 -14.69
CA VAL A 485 -1.92 28.27 -15.33
C VAL A 485 -2.21 29.13 -16.56
N LEU A 486 -3.16 28.74 -17.40
CA LEU A 486 -3.54 29.51 -18.59
C LEU A 486 -4.12 30.89 -18.23
N GLN A 487 -4.81 31.00 -17.10
CA GLN A 487 -5.37 32.23 -16.56
C GLN A 487 -4.35 33.07 -15.76
N GLY A 488 -3.14 32.57 -15.55
CA GLY A 488 -2.10 33.23 -14.75
C GLY A 488 -2.34 33.18 -13.24
N LEU A 489 -3.27 32.36 -12.75
CA LEU A 489 -3.58 32.20 -11.33
C LEU A 489 -2.62 31.23 -10.64
N MET A 490 -1.95 30.36 -11.40
CA MET A 490 -0.99 29.38 -10.90
C MET A 490 0.31 29.41 -11.70
N SER A 491 1.44 29.18 -11.03
CA SER A 491 2.73 29.07 -11.73
C SER A 491 2.86 27.72 -12.46
N ARG A 492 3.64 27.70 -13.55
CA ARG A 492 3.94 26.43 -14.25
C ARG A 492 4.68 25.44 -13.36
N GLU A 493 5.57 25.92 -12.50
CA GLU A 493 6.28 25.07 -11.51
C GLU A 493 5.30 24.33 -10.59
N THR A 494 4.29 25.06 -10.08
CA THR A 494 3.25 24.46 -9.23
C THR A 494 2.41 23.41 -9.99
N TYR A 495 2.07 23.69 -11.25
CA TYR A 495 1.37 22.74 -12.11
C TYR A 495 2.18 21.46 -12.35
N TYR A 496 3.48 21.58 -12.64
CA TYR A 496 4.34 20.41 -12.83
C TYR A 496 4.51 19.61 -11.53
N ALA A 497 4.59 20.27 -10.38
CA ALA A 497 4.60 19.61 -9.08
C ALA A 497 3.30 18.81 -8.84
N ILE A 498 2.13 19.38 -9.16
CA ILE A 498 0.83 18.68 -9.08
C ILE A 498 0.79 17.50 -10.06
N LYS A 499 1.35 17.64 -11.25
CA LYS A 499 1.44 16.57 -12.25
C LYS A 499 2.39 15.44 -11.84
N GLY A 500 3.23 15.66 -10.82
CA GLY A 500 4.24 14.71 -10.36
C GLY A 500 5.51 14.71 -11.21
N GLN A 501 5.75 15.77 -11.95
CA GLN A 501 7.01 16.00 -12.68
C GLN A 501 8.00 16.73 -11.78
N GLU A 502 9.08 16.05 -11.43
CA GLU A 502 10.06 16.51 -10.45
C GLU A 502 10.97 17.61 -10.98
N ASP A 503 11.23 17.63 -12.29
CA ASP A 503 12.09 18.60 -12.94
C ASP A 503 11.29 19.57 -13.81
N ALA A 504 10.61 20.52 -13.16
CA ALA A 504 9.85 21.57 -13.84
C ALA A 504 10.74 22.45 -14.74
N THR A 505 11.96 22.73 -14.30
CA THR A 505 12.92 23.58 -15.03
C THR A 505 13.48 22.85 -16.24
N GLY A 506 13.77 21.55 -16.11
CA GLY A 506 14.21 20.71 -17.22
C GLY A 506 13.12 20.51 -18.25
N GLU A 507 11.86 20.39 -17.82
CA GLU A 507 10.73 20.25 -18.74
C GLU A 507 10.43 21.55 -19.51
N ASP A 508 10.48 22.69 -18.84
CA ASP A 508 10.37 23.99 -19.52
C ASP A 508 11.50 24.18 -20.54
N ARG A 509 12.71 23.72 -20.22
CA ARG A 509 13.83 23.74 -21.15
C ARG A 509 13.60 22.82 -22.36
N ARG A 510 13.10 21.59 -22.14
CA ARG A 510 12.73 20.66 -23.21
C ARG A 510 11.62 21.23 -24.09
N ILE A 511 10.60 21.84 -23.49
CA ILE A 511 9.52 22.49 -24.24
C ILE A 511 10.06 23.68 -25.06
N LEU A 512 10.99 24.45 -24.49
CA LEU A 512 11.64 25.54 -25.21
C LEU A 512 12.49 24.99 -26.37
N GLU A 513 13.32 23.98 -26.13
CA GLU A 513 14.11 23.29 -27.15
C GLU A 513 13.22 22.72 -28.26
N ASP A 514 12.11 22.04 -27.90
CA ASP A 514 11.14 21.51 -28.86
C ASP A 514 10.44 22.61 -29.67
N THR A 515 10.10 23.73 -29.01
CA THR A 515 9.47 24.89 -29.66
C THR A 515 10.45 25.59 -30.63
N VAL A 516 11.69 25.73 -30.20
CA VAL A 516 12.77 26.26 -31.05
C VAL A 516 13.04 25.34 -32.25
N MET A 517 13.11 24.02 -32.01
CA MET A 517 13.32 23.02 -33.08
C MET A 517 12.14 22.91 -34.06
N LYS A 518 10.93 23.22 -33.62
CA LYS A 518 9.73 23.28 -34.47
C LYS A 518 9.50 24.62 -35.13
N SER A 519 10.29 25.64 -34.80
CA SER A 519 10.18 26.94 -35.47
C SER A 519 10.57 26.84 -36.95
N PRO A 520 9.82 27.49 -37.85
CA PRO A 520 10.07 27.38 -39.30
C PRO A 520 11.48 27.86 -39.69
N GLU A 521 12.05 28.79 -38.94
CA GLU A 521 13.41 29.29 -39.20
C GLU A 521 14.48 28.23 -38.91
N VAL A 522 14.35 27.50 -37.78
CA VAL A 522 15.30 26.44 -37.39
C VAL A 522 15.14 25.20 -38.29
N GLN A 523 13.91 24.85 -38.66
CA GLN A 523 13.68 23.78 -39.63
C GLN A 523 14.26 24.11 -41.03
N ALA A 524 14.17 25.38 -41.46
CA ALA A 524 14.80 25.82 -42.69
C ALA A 524 16.33 25.73 -42.60
N LEU A 525 16.92 26.15 -41.48
CA LEU A 525 18.37 26.06 -41.22
C LEU A 525 18.84 24.60 -41.14
N LEU A 526 18.13 23.74 -40.44
CA LEU A 526 18.40 22.28 -40.39
C LEU A 526 18.30 21.66 -41.78
N GLY A 527 17.28 22.04 -42.56
CA GLY A 527 17.13 21.60 -43.94
C GLY A 527 18.33 22.01 -44.81
N MET A 528 18.87 23.23 -44.63
CA MET A 528 20.09 23.69 -45.31
C MET A 528 21.33 22.92 -44.88
N VAL A 529 21.52 22.68 -43.57
CA VAL A 529 22.67 21.95 -43.03
C VAL A 529 22.66 20.48 -43.49
N VAL A 530 21.48 19.86 -43.46
CA VAL A 530 21.32 18.46 -43.94
C VAL A 530 21.57 18.39 -45.45
N LYS A 531 21.07 19.34 -46.23
CA LYS A 531 21.35 19.43 -47.70
C LYS A 531 22.83 19.60 -47.96
N GLN A 532 23.51 20.43 -47.19
CA GLN A 532 24.95 20.69 -47.35
C GLN A 532 25.79 19.50 -46.86
N GLY A 533 25.39 18.83 -45.76
CA GLY A 533 26.07 17.65 -45.23
C GLY A 533 25.91 16.37 -46.09
N LEU A 534 24.82 16.25 -46.82
CA LEU A 534 24.56 15.14 -47.72
C LEU A 534 25.03 15.39 -49.17
N GLY A 535 25.65 16.53 -49.47
CA GLY A 535 26.11 16.88 -50.83
C GLY A 535 24.96 17.02 -51.87
N LEU A 536 23.71 17.25 -51.41
CA LEU A 536 22.52 17.32 -52.27
C LEU A 536 22.36 18.71 -52.95
N GLY A 537 23.26 19.66 -52.69
CA GLY A 537 23.28 20.98 -53.37
C GLY A 537 23.38 20.86 -54.88
N ASP A 538 24.15 19.92 -55.37
CA ASP A 538 24.33 19.64 -56.81
C ASP A 538 23.12 18.99 -57.48
N LEU A 539 22.30 18.30 -56.71
CA LEU A 539 21.11 17.62 -57.21
C LEU A 539 19.96 18.62 -57.48
N GLU A 540 19.83 19.66 -56.69
CA GLU A 540 18.83 20.72 -56.90
C GLU A 540 19.15 21.60 -58.11
N ALA A 541 20.44 21.86 -58.34
CA ALA A 541 20.89 22.51 -59.56
C ALA A 541 20.62 21.67 -60.83
N ALA A 542 20.79 20.35 -60.72
CA ALA A 542 20.48 19.40 -61.82
C ALA A 542 18.95 19.25 -62.08
N VAL A 543 18.12 19.30 -61.03
CA VAL A 543 16.66 19.26 -61.17
C VAL A 543 16.11 20.59 -61.70
N GLN A 544 16.67 21.72 -61.33
CA GLN A 544 16.31 23.04 -61.90
C GLN A 544 16.73 23.16 -63.38
N GLN A 545 17.82 22.57 -63.78
CA GLN A 545 18.21 22.48 -65.19
C GLN A 545 17.34 21.53 -66.01
N ALA A 546 16.75 20.50 -65.39
CA ALA A 546 15.84 19.55 -66.04
C ALA A 546 14.41 20.08 -66.21
N GLN A 547 14.01 21.09 -65.45
CA GLN A 547 12.74 21.80 -65.63
C GLN A 547 13.00 22.91 -66.67
N GLY A 548 12.68 22.62 -67.93
CA GLY A 548 12.83 23.57 -69.03
C GLY A 548 12.10 24.88 -68.78
N PRO A 549 12.36 25.92 -69.60
CA PRO A 549 11.93 27.29 -69.36
C PRO A 549 10.42 27.38 -69.17
N GLN A 550 10.02 27.88 -68.00
CA GLN A 550 8.62 28.16 -67.68
C GLN A 550 8.10 29.18 -68.71
N VAL A 551 7.07 28.78 -69.44
CA VAL A 551 6.36 29.67 -70.35
C VAL A 551 5.63 30.73 -69.50
N LEU A 552 6.16 31.95 -69.52
CA LEU A 552 5.50 33.10 -68.94
C LEU A 552 4.32 33.52 -69.82
N GLY A 553 3.15 33.65 -69.22
CA GLY A 553 1.98 34.24 -69.90
C GLY A 553 2.20 35.73 -70.22
N PRO A 554 1.36 36.30 -71.06
CA PRO A 554 1.57 37.66 -71.60
C PRO A 554 1.60 38.79 -70.59
N ASN A 555 1.42 38.54 -69.30
CA ASN A 555 1.48 39.55 -68.21
C ASN A 555 2.59 39.28 -67.17
N GLY A 556 3.58 38.45 -67.45
CA GLY A 556 4.75 38.25 -66.56
C GLY A 556 4.46 37.53 -65.25
N GLN A 557 3.30 36.92 -65.06
CA GLN A 557 2.98 36.10 -63.90
C GLN A 557 3.03 34.59 -64.28
N PRO A 558 3.53 33.74 -63.36
CA PRO A 558 3.53 32.28 -63.63
C PRO A 558 2.09 31.78 -63.80
N ALA A 559 1.86 31.04 -64.91
CA ALA A 559 0.57 30.48 -65.20
C ALA A 559 0.12 29.51 -64.06
N ARG A 560 -0.99 29.84 -63.43
CA ARG A 560 -1.64 28.93 -62.50
C ARG A 560 -2.14 27.71 -63.28
N PRO A 561 -1.92 26.48 -62.78
CA PRO A 561 -2.55 25.31 -63.36
C PRO A 561 -4.07 25.46 -63.22
N THR A 562 -4.76 25.47 -64.37
CA THR A 562 -6.23 25.46 -64.45
C THR A 562 -6.73 24.14 -63.91
N SER A 563 -7.30 24.15 -62.72
CA SER A 563 -8.14 23.06 -62.24
C SER A 563 -9.45 23.07 -63.04
N PRO A 564 -9.98 21.91 -63.43
CA PRO A 564 -11.28 21.86 -64.07
C PRO A 564 -12.38 22.39 -63.13
N PRO A 565 -13.39 23.10 -63.67
CA PRO A 565 -14.44 23.65 -62.83
C PRO A 565 -15.43 22.56 -62.42
N GLY A 566 -15.66 22.47 -61.14
CA GLY A 566 -16.84 21.83 -60.60
C GLY A 566 -16.69 20.59 -59.76
N GLU A 567 -16.26 20.77 -58.52
CA GLU A 567 -16.81 20.00 -57.40
C GLU A 567 -16.61 20.81 -56.11
N PRO A 568 -17.67 21.01 -55.28
CA PRO A 568 -17.53 21.64 -53.97
C PRO A 568 -16.74 20.72 -53.03
N PRO A 569 -16.03 21.24 -52.04
CA PRO A 569 -15.25 20.44 -51.11
C PRO A 569 -16.18 19.48 -50.37
N GLN A 570 -15.99 18.19 -50.60
CA GLN A 570 -16.62 17.14 -49.79
C GLN A 570 -16.05 17.24 -48.40
N THR A 571 -16.88 17.67 -47.42
CA THR A 571 -16.68 17.42 -46.03
C THR A 571 -16.61 15.90 -45.83
N VAL A 572 -15.46 15.40 -45.44
CA VAL A 572 -15.27 14.00 -45.02
C VAL A 572 -16.17 13.77 -43.81
N PRO A 573 -17.16 12.86 -43.91
CA PRO A 573 -17.96 12.52 -42.75
C PRO A 573 -17.08 11.77 -41.77
N ILE A 574 -17.12 12.18 -40.49
CA ILE A 574 -16.63 11.36 -39.38
C ILE A 574 -17.41 10.04 -39.44
N PRO A 575 -16.77 8.86 -39.48
CA PRO A 575 -17.49 7.60 -39.51
C PRO A 575 -18.23 7.43 -38.18
N GLN A 576 -19.52 7.64 -38.18
CA GLN A 576 -20.43 7.13 -37.15
C GLN A 576 -20.46 5.61 -37.36
N GLY A 577 -19.87 4.86 -36.42
CA GLY A 577 -19.96 3.40 -36.41
C GLY A 577 -21.42 2.98 -36.54
N SER A 578 -21.72 2.14 -37.50
CA SER A 578 -23.07 1.63 -37.74
C SER A 578 -23.51 0.75 -36.57
N PRO A 579 -24.81 0.73 -36.23
CA PRO A 579 -25.33 -0.12 -35.15
C PRO A 579 -25.01 -1.61 -35.30
N GLN A 580 -24.70 -2.07 -36.51
CA GLN A 580 -24.35 -3.46 -36.83
C GLN A 580 -22.94 -3.88 -36.33
N GLU A 581 -21.98 -2.96 -36.20
CA GLU A 581 -20.66 -3.29 -35.65
C GLU A 581 -20.69 -3.42 -34.10
N ALA A 582 -21.59 -2.73 -33.43
CA ALA A 582 -21.78 -2.87 -31.98
C ALA A 582 -22.41 -4.24 -31.62
N GLU A 583 -23.39 -4.72 -32.41
CA GLU A 583 -23.99 -6.05 -32.22
C GLU A 583 -23.00 -7.20 -32.45
N SER A 584 -22.08 -7.07 -33.43
CA SER A 584 -21.09 -8.11 -33.71
C SER A 584 -20.02 -8.25 -32.63
N LEU A 585 -19.67 -7.15 -31.94
CA LEU A 585 -18.75 -7.16 -30.79
C LEU A 585 -19.41 -7.74 -29.52
N GLU A 586 -20.68 -7.47 -29.29
CA GLU A 586 -21.43 -8.07 -28.17
C GLU A 586 -21.66 -9.57 -28.36
N GLU A 587 -21.91 -10.02 -29.60
CA GLU A 587 -22.06 -11.44 -29.92
C GLU A 587 -20.72 -12.19 -29.85
N GLY A 588 -19.62 -11.53 -30.22
CA GLY A 588 -18.26 -12.04 -30.06
C GLY A 588 -17.88 -12.23 -28.60
N MET A 589 -18.21 -11.28 -27.74
CA MET A 589 -17.97 -11.39 -26.29
C MET A 589 -18.85 -12.44 -25.62
N ARG A 590 -20.11 -12.59 -26.01
CA ARG A 590 -20.98 -13.66 -25.50
C ARG A 590 -20.51 -15.07 -25.86
N LYS A 591 -19.85 -15.25 -27.00
CA LYS A 591 -19.25 -16.55 -27.39
C LYS A 591 -17.98 -16.88 -26.60
N LEU A 592 -17.19 -15.89 -26.21
CA LEU A 592 -16.01 -16.09 -25.35
C LEU A 592 -16.37 -16.50 -23.91
N TYR A 593 -17.51 -16.05 -23.38
CA TYR A 593 -17.96 -16.40 -22.03
C TYR A 593 -18.76 -17.72 -21.93
N ARG A 594 -19.13 -18.34 -23.04
CA ARG A 594 -19.86 -19.63 -23.04
C ARG A 594 -19.00 -20.87 -23.31
N GLY A 595 -17.70 -20.71 -23.49
CA GLY A 595 -16.78 -21.80 -23.79
C GLY A 595 -15.83 -22.13 -22.64
N GLY A 596 -16.36 -22.58 -21.49
CA GLY A 596 -15.59 -23.26 -20.47
C GLY A 596 -16.29 -24.57 -20.07
N PRO A 597 -15.52 -25.68 -19.89
CA PRO A 597 -16.08 -27.00 -19.60
C PRO A 597 -16.75 -27.08 -18.24
#